data_3eb30b0a05c6979b8ebaddb2b9bb2662
#
_entry.id   3eb30b0a05c6979b8ebaddb2b9bb2662
#
_cell.length_a   1.000
_cell.length_b   1.000
_cell.length_c   1.000
_cell.angle_alpha   90.00
_cell.angle_beta   90.00
_cell.angle_gamma   90.00
#
_symmetry.space_group_name_H-M   'P 1'
#
loop_
_entity.id
_entity.type
_entity.pdbx_description
1 polymer ?
#
loop_
_entity_poly.entity_id
_entity_poly.type
_entity_poly.pdbx_seq_one_letter_code
_entity_poly.pdbx_strand_id
1 'polypeptide(L)'
;SKMFEKLTLAVIKNPNKTPLFTVTERISMIEDAAKHLPNVKVKEYSGLTVDFTKSVGAEVIVRGLRITSDFEYESEMALVNRRMESTVETVCLFSSLENQILSSSRVKEIAALGADISDLVPQNVCQPLLSKLKTV
;
A
#
# COMPACT_ATOMS: atom_id res chain seq x y z
N SER A 1 -9.53 4.57 7.46
CA SER A 1 -10.02 3.70 8.56
C SER A 1 -11.43 4.05 9.01
N LYS A 2 -11.82 5.35 9.01
CA LYS A 2 -13.13 5.81 9.55
C LYS A 2 -14.38 5.26 8.82
N MET A 3 -14.23 4.76 7.59
CA MET A 3 -15.34 4.22 6.79
C MET A 3 -15.64 2.75 7.06
N PHE A 4 -14.76 2.04 7.77
CA PHE A 4 -14.86 0.61 7.96
C PHE A 4 -14.69 0.25 9.44
N GLU A 5 -15.46 -0.73 9.91
CA GLU A 5 -15.35 -1.25 11.28
C GLU A 5 -13.97 -1.90 11.51
N LYS A 6 -13.48 -2.64 10.51
CA LYS A 6 -12.16 -3.27 10.51
C LYS A 6 -11.49 -3.03 9.17
N LEU A 7 -10.22 -2.72 9.18
CA LEU A 7 -9.40 -2.53 7.98
C LEU A 7 -8.11 -3.36 8.10
N THR A 8 -7.85 -4.19 7.10
CA THR A 8 -6.59 -4.93 7.00
C THR A 8 -5.71 -4.30 5.92
N LEU A 9 -4.55 -3.79 6.31
CA LEU A 9 -3.51 -3.34 5.38
C LEU A 9 -2.71 -4.57 4.92
N ALA A 10 -2.88 -4.91 3.64
CA ALA A 10 -2.33 -6.11 3.04
C ALA A 10 -0.95 -5.85 2.42
N VAL A 11 0.08 -6.50 2.93
CA VAL A 11 1.46 -6.39 2.43
C VAL A 11 1.78 -7.59 1.55
N ILE A 12 1.76 -7.39 0.22
CA ILE A 12 2.04 -8.48 -0.71
C ILE A 12 3.53 -8.84 -0.76
N LYS A 13 3.82 -10.13 -0.71
CA LYS A 13 5.11 -10.70 -1.10
C LYS A 13 5.09 -10.98 -2.60
N ASN A 14 5.44 -9.96 -3.41
CA ASN A 14 5.47 -10.10 -4.86
C ASN A 14 6.84 -10.62 -5.31
N PRO A 15 6.92 -11.83 -5.90
CA PRO A 15 8.18 -12.42 -6.35
C PRO A 15 8.80 -11.68 -7.56
N ASN A 16 7.97 -10.94 -8.31
CA ASN A 16 8.41 -10.23 -9.52
C ASN A 16 8.92 -8.80 -9.25
N LYS A 17 8.99 -8.39 -7.98
CA LYS A 17 9.50 -7.07 -7.60
C LYS A 17 10.55 -7.22 -6.52
N THR A 18 11.64 -6.48 -6.65
CA THR A 18 12.67 -6.33 -5.63
C THR A 18 12.43 -5.01 -4.88
N PRO A 19 11.62 -5.00 -3.82
CA PRO A 19 11.39 -3.80 -3.05
C PRO A 19 12.63 -3.44 -2.23
N LEU A 20 12.82 -2.15 -1.94
CA LEU A 20 13.93 -1.65 -1.12
C LEU A 20 13.88 -2.20 0.32
N PHE A 21 12.68 -2.39 0.85
CA PHE A 21 12.43 -2.94 2.17
C PHE A 21 11.86 -4.36 2.07
N THR A 22 12.35 -5.25 2.93
CA THR A 22 11.80 -6.59 3.10
C THR A 22 10.32 -6.54 3.55
N VAL A 23 9.60 -7.64 3.42
CA VAL A 23 8.21 -7.73 3.88
C VAL A 23 8.11 -7.43 5.38
N THR A 24 9.02 -7.96 6.18
CA THR A 24 9.05 -7.74 7.63
C THR A 24 9.26 -6.26 7.98
N GLU A 25 10.23 -5.59 7.33
CA GLU A 25 10.45 -4.14 7.52
C GLU A 25 9.21 -3.32 7.13
N ARG A 26 8.58 -3.66 6.00
CA ARG A 26 7.36 -2.96 5.55
C ARG A 26 6.22 -3.12 6.54
N ILE A 27 6.01 -4.32 7.08
CA ILE A 27 4.97 -4.58 8.10
C ILE A 27 5.25 -3.73 9.33
N SER A 28 6.46 -3.80 9.90
CA SER A 28 6.84 -3.03 11.08
C SER A 28 6.64 -1.53 10.89
N MET A 29 7.05 -0.99 9.72
CA MET A 29 6.87 0.43 9.41
C MET A 29 5.40 0.83 9.31
N ILE A 30 4.56 -0.01 8.71
CA ILE A 30 3.13 0.24 8.57
C ILE A 30 2.43 0.13 9.93
N GLU A 31 2.76 -0.86 10.75
CA GLU A 31 2.22 -1.03 12.09
C GLU A 31 2.52 0.19 12.98
N ASP A 32 3.77 0.66 12.96
CA ASP A 32 4.14 1.86 13.73
C ASP A 32 3.41 3.11 13.20
N ALA A 33 3.35 3.31 11.90
CA ALA A 33 2.62 4.44 11.30
C ALA A 33 1.11 4.39 11.60
N ALA A 34 0.52 3.20 11.68
CA ALA A 34 -0.91 2.98 11.91
C ALA A 34 -1.30 2.74 13.37
N LYS A 35 -0.37 2.73 14.33
CA LYS A 35 -0.61 2.39 15.74
C LYS A 35 -1.70 3.22 16.43
N HIS A 36 -1.96 4.42 15.93
CA HIS A 36 -3.01 5.31 16.42
C HIS A 36 -4.42 4.96 15.89
N LEU A 37 -4.55 3.94 15.03
CA LEU A 37 -5.78 3.51 14.40
C LEU A 37 -6.20 2.14 14.97
N PRO A 38 -7.12 2.07 15.96
CA PRO A 38 -7.41 0.84 16.69
C PRO A 38 -8.11 -0.24 15.84
N ASN A 39 -8.74 0.15 14.73
CA ASN A 39 -9.44 -0.74 13.82
C ASN A 39 -8.58 -1.21 12.63
N VAL A 40 -7.29 -0.88 12.61
CA VAL A 40 -6.37 -1.25 11.53
C VAL A 40 -5.48 -2.41 11.97
N LYS A 41 -5.35 -3.43 11.10
CA LYS A 41 -4.40 -4.53 11.24
C LYS A 41 -3.51 -4.62 10.02
N VAL A 42 -2.28 -5.06 10.20
CA VAL A 42 -1.34 -5.27 9.10
C VAL A 42 -1.11 -6.77 8.94
N LYS A 43 -1.16 -7.28 7.72
CA LYS A 43 -0.89 -8.69 7.42
C LYS A 43 -0.10 -8.84 6.14
N GLU A 44 0.85 -9.77 6.11
CA GLU A 44 1.44 -10.20 4.84
C GLU A 44 0.53 -11.18 4.12
N TYR A 45 0.68 -11.26 2.81
CA TYR A 45 0.07 -12.31 2.01
C TYR A 45 0.88 -12.61 0.74
N SER A 46 0.62 -13.79 0.20
CA SER A 46 1.11 -14.23 -1.10
C SER A 46 -0.05 -14.86 -1.87
N GLY A 47 0.06 -14.90 -3.20
CA GLY A 47 -1.00 -15.44 -4.06
C GLY A 47 -2.06 -14.40 -4.43
N LEU A 48 -3.29 -14.87 -4.65
CA LEU A 48 -4.37 -14.02 -5.16
C LEU A 48 -4.93 -13.11 -4.06
N THR A 49 -5.19 -11.86 -4.43
CA THR A 49 -5.76 -10.87 -3.51
C THR A 49 -7.14 -11.28 -3.01
N VAL A 50 -7.97 -11.88 -3.86
CA VAL A 50 -9.32 -12.34 -3.49
C VAL A 50 -9.29 -13.47 -2.47
N ASP A 51 -8.35 -14.42 -2.58
CA ASP A 51 -8.20 -15.49 -1.62
C ASP A 51 -7.77 -14.95 -0.25
N PHE A 52 -6.83 -14.02 -0.25
CA PHE A 52 -6.43 -13.33 0.98
C PHE A 52 -7.61 -12.55 1.59
N THR A 53 -8.39 -11.82 0.77
CA THR A 53 -9.55 -11.06 1.22
C THR A 53 -10.54 -11.96 1.97
N LYS A 54 -10.86 -13.13 1.41
CA LYS A 54 -11.71 -14.14 2.06
C LYS A 54 -11.08 -14.69 3.34
N SER A 55 -9.80 -14.97 3.32
CA SER A 55 -9.08 -15.55 4.48
C SER A 55 -9.09 -14.66 5.72
N VAL A 56 -9.23 -13.34 5.52
CA VAL A 56 -9.34 -12.37 6.62
C VAL A 56 -10.79 -12.01 6.96
N GLY A 57 -11.77 -12.65 6.31
CA GLY A 57 -13.20 -12.39 6.50
C GLY A 57 -13.63 -11.02 5.99
N ALA A 58 -12.95 -10.49 4.96
CA ALA A 58 -13.33 -9.24 4.33
C ALA A 58 -14.14 -9.51 3.04
N GLU A 59 -15.00 -8.57 2.68
CA GLU A 59 -15.85 -8.60 1.50
C GLU A 59 -15.48 -7.49 0.51
N VAL A 60 -14.63 -6.55 0.93
CA VAL A 60 -14.28 -5.37 0.15
C VAL A 60 -12.77 -5.20 0.05
N ILE A 61 -12.28 -5.00 -1.17
CA ILE A 61 -10.92 -4.55 -1.46
C ILE A 61 -10.96 -3.04 -1.69
N VAL A 62 -10.19 -2.29 -0.90
CA VAL A 62 -10.09 -0.83 -1.05
C VAL A 62 -8.83 -0.48 -1.82
N ARG A 63 -8.97 0.32 -2.88
CA ARG A 63 -7.88 0.80 -3.74
C ARG A 63 -7.85 2.31 -3.78
N GLY A 64 -6.65 2.88 -3.89
CA GLY A 64 -6.45 4.33 -4.02
C GLY A 64 -6.22 4.73 -5.47
N LEU A 65 -6.89 5.79 -5.92
CA LEU A 65 -6.70 6.38 -7.24
C LEU A 65 -6.02 7.76 -7.08
N ARG A 66 -4.92 7.96 -7.78
CA ARG A 66 -4.17 9.24 -7.79
C ARG A 66 -4.29 9.95 -9.13
N ILE A 67 -4.09 9.20 -10.21
CA ILE A 67 -4.05 9.66 -11.59
C ILE A 67 -4.84 8.73 -12.50
N THR A 68 -5.09 9.15 -13.73
CA THR A 68 -5.91 8.40 -14.72
C THR A 68 -5.39 6.99 -14.97
N SER A 69 -4.08 6.79 -15.07
CA SER A 69 -3.50 5.45 -15.28
C SER A 69 -3.74 4.50 -14.10
N ASP A 70 -3.88 5.00 -12.88
CA ASP A 70 -4.26 4.16 -11.74
C ASP A 70 -5.69 3.63 -11.96
N PHE A 71 -6.61 4.47 -12.46
CA PHE A 71 -7.99 4.07 -12.72
C PHE A 71 -8.10 2.94 -13.76
N GLU A 72 -7.36 3.04 -14.86
CA GLU A 72 -7.35 2.00 -15.90
C GLU A 72 -6.91 0.65 -15.30
N TYR A 73 -5.76 0.64 -14.63
CA TYR A 73 -5.22 -0.56 -14.00
C TYR A 73 -6.15 -1.15 -12.92
N GLU A 74 -6.67 -0.31 -12.03
CA GLU A 74 -7.52 -0.76 -10.92
C GLU A 74 -8.89 -1.24 -11.43
N SER A 75 -9.41 -0.66 -12.52
CA SER A 75 -10.64 -1.12 -13.17
C SER A 75 -10.48 -2.52 -13.76
N GLU A 76 -9.38 -2.77 -14.48
CA GLU A 76 -9.07 -4.10 -15.01
C GLU A 76 -8.93 -5.11 -13.87
N MET A 77 -8.19 -4.78 -12.83
CA MET A 77 -8.01 -5.65 -11.67
C MET A 77 -9.31 -5.93 -10.92
N ALA A 78 -10.20 -4.94 -10.81
CA ALA A 78 -11.52 -5.12 -10.19
C ALA A 78 -12.38 -6.13 -10.97
N LEU A 79 -12.39 -6.04 -12.31
CA LEU A 79 -13.09 -7.00 -13.17
C LEU A 79 -12.52 -8.41 -13.05
N VAL A 80 -11.20 -8.55 -13.03
CA VAL A 80 -10.51 -9.84 -12.84
C VAL A 80 -10.84 -10.42 -11.46
N ASN A 81 -10.74 -9.63 -10.40
CA ASN A 81 -11.07 -10.05 -9.03
C ASN A 81 -12.52 -10.53 -8.95
N ARG A 82 -13.47 -9.77 -9.50
CA ARG A 82 -14.90 -10.14 -9.50
C ARG A 82 -15.19 -11.39 -10.31
N ARG A 83 -14.43 -11.63 -11.39
CA ARG A 83 -14.52 -12.87 -12.18
C ARG A 83 -14.06 -14.09 -11.39
N MET A 84 -13.02 -13.94 -10.57
CA MET A 84 -12.46 -15.01 -9.74
C MET A 84 -13.33 -15.25 -8.48
N GLU A 85 -13.85 -14.17 -7.87
CA GLU A 85 -14.64 -14.24 -6.64
C GLU A 85 -15.73 -13.16 -6.66
N SER A 86 -16.95 -13.55 -7.00
CA SER A 86 -18.07 -12.64 -7.20
C SER A 86 -18.61 -12.01 -5.90
N THR A 87 -18.25 -12.55 -4.75
CA THR A 87 -18.65 -12.04 -3.43
C THR A 87 -17.72 -10.95 -2.90
N VAL A 88 -16.59 -10.72 -3.55
CA VAL A 88 -15.63 -9.68 -3.18
C VAL A 88 -15.81 -8.46 -4.08
N GLU A 89 -16.11 -7.32 -3.48
CA GLU A 89 -16.23 -6.04 -4.21
C GLU A 89 -14.94 -5.22 -4.12
N THR A 90 -14.71 -4.41 -5.16
CA THR A 90 -13.60 -3.43 -5.17
C THR A 90 -14.15 -2.03 -5.10
N VAL A 91 -13.68 -1.26 -4.12
CA VAL A 91 -14.01 0.16 -3.92
C VAL A 91 -12.77 1.00 -4.16
N CYS A 92 -12.87 1.98 -5.05
CA CYS A 92 -11.80 2.92 -5.33
C CYS A 92 -12.05 4.25 -4.64
N LEU A 93 -11.04 4.78 -3.95
CA LEU A 93 -11.06 6.08 -3.28
C LEU A 93 -10.06 7.02 -3.93
N PHE A 94 -10.48 8.24 -4.20
CA PHE A 94 -9.56 9.27 -4.70
C PHE A 94 -8.61 9.74 -3.60
N SER A 95 -7.34 9.87 -3.95
CA SER A 95 -6.34 10.48 -3.08
C SER A 95 -6.61 11.96 -2.91
N SER A 96 -6.24 12.53 -1.75
CA SER A 96 -6.16 13.98 -1.58
C SER A 96 -5.16 14.59 -2.55
N LEU A 97 -5.32 15.87 -2.87
CA LEU A 97 -4.43 16.60 -3.79
C LEU A 97 -2.95 16.47 -3.40
N GLU A 98 -2.66 16.57 -2.11
CA GLU A 98 -1.31 16.46 -1.54
C GLU A 98 -0.64 15.12 -1.87
N ASN A 99 -1.42 14.04 -1.94
CA ASN A 99 -0.93 12.68 -2.14
C ASN A 99 -0.96 12.22 -3.61
N GLN A 100 -1.54 13.01 -4.53
CA GLN A 100 -1.67 12.61 -5.93
C GLN A 100 -0.33 12.41 -6.64
N ILE A 101 0.65 13.24 -6.30
CA ILE A 101 2.00 13.16 -6.90
C ILE A 101 2.90 12.12 -6.23
N LEU A 102 2.51 11.58 -5.08
CA LEU A 102 3.34 10.67 -4.31
C LEU A 102 3.37 9.27 -4.94
N SER A 103 4.57 8.79 -5.21
CA SER A 103 4.85 7.39 -5.52
C SER A 103 6.16 6.96 -4.88
N SER A 104 6.27 5.67 -4.56
CA SER A 104 7.51 5.14 -3.97
C SER A 104 8.74 5.32 -4.87
N SER A 105 8.56 5.32 -6.20
CA SER A 105 9.66 5.56 -7.14
C SER A 105 10.13 7.01 -7.08
N ARG A 106 9.20 7.97 -7.12
CA ARG A 106 9.54 9.41 -7.02
C ARG A 106 10.19 9.76 -5.68
N VAL A 107 9.63 9.26 -4.57
CA VAL A 107 10.20 9.50 -3.24
C VAL A 107 11.65 8.98 -3.17
N LYS A 108 11.92 7.76 -3.68
CA LYS A 108 13.28 7.22 -3.73
C LYS A 108 14.21 8.05 -4.62
N GLU A 109 13.75 8.50 -5.77
CA GLU A 109 14.51 9.32 -6.70
C GLU A 109 14.96 10.64 -6.07
N ILE A 110 14.01 11.41 -5.53
CA ILE A 110 14.34 12.70 -4.91
C ILE A 110 15.17 12.55 -3.62
N ALA A 111 14.94 11.49 -2.85
CA ALA A 111 15.74 11.18 -1.68
C ALA A 111 17.19 10.84 -2.04
N ALA A 112 17.41 10.09 -3.15
CA ALA A 112 18.74 9.78 -3.66
C ALA A 112 19.50 11.03 -4.13
N LEU A 113 18.77 12.06 -4.58
CA LEU A 113 19.32 13.37 -4.96
C LEU A 113 19.53 14.32 -3.76
N GLY A 114 19.25 13.85 -2.54
CA GLY A 114 19.49 14.61 -1.31
C GLY A 114 18.37 15.57 -0.91
N ALA A 115 17.18 15.47 -1.52
CA ALA A 115 16.05 16.28 -1.11
C ALA A 115 15.49 15.84 0.25
N ASP A 116 14.91 16.79 0.99
CA ASP A 116 14.15 16.48 2.20
C ASP A 116 12.84 15.77 1.83
N ILE A 117 12.59 14.63 2.48
CA ILE A 117 11.41 13.79 2.26
C ILE A 117 10.54 13.68 3.53
N SER A 118 10.81 14.48 4.55
CA SER A 118 10.15 14.38 5.87
C SER A 118 8.62 14.55 5.78
N ASP A 119 8.15 15.36 4.84
CA ASP A 119 6.72 15.61 4.61
C ASP A 119 6.08 14.62 3.62
N LEU A 120 6.89 13.74 3.00
CA LEU A 120 6.44 12.82 1.96
C LEU A 120 6.25 11.39 2.46
N VAL A 121 6.83 11.05 3.59
CA VAL A 121 6.77 9.72 4.19
C VAL A 121 6.54 9.80 5.71
N PRO A 122 5.97 8.77 6.33
CA PRO A 122 5.90 8.69 7.78
C PRO A 122 7.29 8.81 8.41
N GLN A 123 7.39 9.48 9.56
CA GLN A 123 8.65 9.78 10.24
C GLN A 123 9.53 8.53 10.47
N ASN A 124 8.91 7.41 10.84
CA ASN A 124 9.59 6.13 11.04
C ASN A 124 10.17 5.50 9.75
N VAL A 125 9.79 6.00 8.57
CA VAL A 125 10.29 5.53 7.27
C VAL A 125 11.46 6.39 6.77
N CYS A 126 11.51 7.67 7.14
CA CYS A 126 12.45 8.64 6.59
C CYS A 126 13.93 8.20 6.73
N GLN A 127 14.39 7.98 7.95
CA GLN A 127 15.78 7.60 8.21
C GLN A 127 16.17 6.23 7.63
N PRO A 128 15.37 5.16 7.79
CA PRO A 128 15.63 3.87 7.13
C PRO A 128 15.73 3.97 5.61
N LEU A 129 14.89 4.80 4.98
CA LEU A 129 14.92 5.01 3.53
C LEU A 129 16.25 5.65 3.09
N LEU A 130 16.64 6.75 3.73
CA LEU A 130 17.89 7.45 3.44
C LEU A 130 19.10 6.56 3.66
N SER A 131 19.11 5.75 4.73
CA SER A 131 20.20 4.82 5.03
C SER A 131 20.36 3.76 3.94
N LYS A 132 19.26 3.15 3.49
CA LYS A 132 19.32 2.12 2.43
C LYS A 132 19.72 2.68 1.07
N LEU A 133 19.35 3.92 0.75
CA LEU A 133 19.74 4.54 -0.53
C LEU A 133 21.22 4.89 -0.58
N LYS A 134 21.88 5.13 0.55
CA LYS A 134 23.33 5.37 0.61
C LYS A 134 24.17 4.09 0.44
N THR A 135 23.55 2.93 0.57
CA THR A 135 24.23 1.62 0.53
C THR A 135 24.13 0.97 -0.85
N VAL A 136 23.37 1.54 -1.75
CA VAL A 136 23.19 1.12 -3.16
C VAL A 136 24.00 2.05 -4.08
#